data_355bc232adeda01525a9c9ac9743a2fb
#
_entry.id   355bc232adeda01525a9c9ac9743a2fb
#
_cell.length_a   1.000
_cell.length_b   1.000
_cell.length_c   1.000
_cell.angle_alpha   90.00
_cell.angle_beta   90.00
_cell.angle_gamma   90.00
#
_symmetry.space_group_name_H-M   'P 1'
#
loop_
_entity.id
_entity.type
_entity.pdbx_description
1 polymer ?
#
loop_
_entity_poly.entity_id
_entity_poly.type
_entity_poly.pdbx_seq_one_letter_code
_entity_poly.pdbx_strand_id
1 'polypeptide(L)'
;MLRLSTPGNTRFVQSDSFDVVYGGGEANVAVSCANYGHEAYFVTKLPKHEIGQSAVNALRKYGVRTDYIARGGDRIGIYYLETGASMRPSKVIYDRANSAISEAEPCDFDFDAIMEGAD
;
A
#
# COMPACT_ATOMS: atom_id res chain seq x y z
N MET A 1 0.78 -1.51 -0.66
CA MET A 1 1.61 -1.52 -1.89
C MET A 1 1.38 -0.27 -2.70
N LEU A 2 2.38 0.15 -3.46
CA LEU A 2 2.26 1.20 -4.46
C LEU A 2 1.65 0.63 -5.74
N ARG A 3 0.57 1.21 -6.23
CA ARG A 3 -0.03 0.88 -7.52
C ARG A 3 0.35 1.95 -8.54
N LEU A 4 0.92 1.52 -9.65
CA LEU A 4 1.21 2.34 -10.82
C LEU A 4 0.30 1.88 -11.96
N SER A 5 -0.71 2.68 -12.28
CA SER A 5 -1.67 2.35 -13.33
C SER A 5 -1.47 3.22 -14.58
N THR A 6 -1.63 2.60 -15.75
CA THR A 6 -1.65 3.37 -16.99
C THR A 6 -2.86 4.29 -17.03
N PRO A 7 -2.73 5.52 -17.55
CA PRO A 7 -3.86 6.44 -17.64
C PRO A 7 -4.91 5.91 -18.63
N GLY A 8 -6.17 6.06 -18.24
CA GLY A 8 -7.30 5.60 -19.05
C GLY A 8 -7.21 4.11 -19.39
N ASN A 9 -7.37 3.79 -20.64
CA ASN A 9 -7.31 2.41 -21.17
C ASN A 9 -6.01 2.15 -21.97
N THR A 10 -4.97 2.92 -21.72
CA THR A 10 -3.67 2.81 -22.41
C THR A 10 -2.96 1.52 -22.01
N ARG A 11 -2.32 0.87 -22.97
CA ARG A 11 -1.50 -0.32 -22.69
C ARG A 11 -0.15 0.08 -22.10
N PHE A 12 0.49 -0.83 -21.36
CA PHE A 12 1.82 -0.61 -20.81
C PHE A 12 2.83 -0.15 -21.87
N VAL A 13 2.81 -0.80 -23.03
CA VAL A 13 3.75 -0.50 -24.13
C VAL A 13 3.48 0.84 -24.84
N GLN A 14 2.38 1.49 -24.52
CA GLN A 14 1.96 2.76 -25.12
C GLN A 14 2.04 3.93 -24.12
N SER A 15 2.23 3.63 -22.85
CA SER A 15 2.10 4.62 -21.78
C SER A 15 3.43 5.30 -21.49
N ASP A 16 3.43 6.62 -21.43
CA ASP A 16 4.57 7.45 -21.04
C ASP A 16 4.49 7.93 -19.59
N SER A 17 3.41 7.61 -18.90
CA SER A 17 3.17 8.00 -17.50
C SER A 17 2.37 6.96 -16.74
N PHE A 18 2.37 7.07 -15.42
CA PHE A 18 1.54 6.26 -14.54
C PHE A 18 0.82 7.13 -13.51
N ASP A 19 -0.41 6.77 -13.23
CA ASP A 19 -1.13 7.29 -12.07
C ASP A 19 -0.66 6.56 -10.81
N VAL A 20 -0.40 7.32 -9.76
CA VAL A 20 0.12 6.82 -8.49
C VAL A 20 -1.00 6.68 -7.48
N VAL A 21 -1.22 5.47 -6.98
CA VAL A 21 -2.20 5.19 -5.93
C VAL A 21 -1.59 4.21 -4.93
N TYR A 22 -1.82 4.41 -3.64
CA TYR A 22 -1.47 3.44 -2.61
C TYR A 22 -2.68 2.58 -2.29
N GLY A 23 -2.49 1.26 -2.30
CA GLY A 23 -3.59 0.32 -2.09
C GLY A 23 -3.06 -1.05 -1.66
N GLY A 24 -3.94 -1.98 -1.66
CA GLY A 24 -3.77 -3.36 -1.20
C GLY A 24 -5.01 -3.76 -0.41
N GLY A 25 -5.34 -5.04 -0.38
CA GLY A 25 -6.55 -5.54 0.28
C GLY A 25 -6.66 -5.05 1.71
N GLU A 26 -5.62 -5.22 2.49
CA GLU A 26 -5.55 -4.87 3.91
C GLU A 26 -5.67 -3.35 4.13
N ALA A 27 -4.98 -2.56 3.30
CA ALA A 27 -5.06 -1.10 3.37
C ALA A 27 -6.47 -0.60 3.00
N ASN A 28 -7.11 -1.22 2.02
CA ASN A 28 -8.48 -0.88 1.63
C ASN A 28 -9.47 -1.20 2.76
N VAL A 29 -9.29 -2.31 3.47
CA VAL A 29 -10.11 -2.66 4.64
C VAL A 29 -9.90 -1.63 5.75
N ALA A 30 -8.67 -1.25 6.06
CA ALA A 30 -8.38 -0.24 7.08
C ALA A 30 -9.04 1.11 6.74
N VAL A 31 -8.98 1.54 5.48
CA VAL A 31 -9.65 2.76 5.02
C VAL A 31 -11.17 2.64 5.15
N SER A 32 -11.75 1.49 4.80
CA SER A 32 -13.19 1.26 4.97
C SER A 32 -13.62 1.33 6.43
N CYS A 33 -12.89 0.69 7.32
CA CYS A 33 -13.15 0.76 8.77
C CYS A 33 -13.09 2.19 9.28
N ALA A 34 -12.07 2.95 8.89
CA ALA A 34 -11.96 4.36 9.27
C ALA A 34 -13.14 5.20 8.75
N ASN A 35 -13.61 4.96 7.52
CA ASN A 35 -14.75 5.63 6.94
C ASN A 35 -16.07 5.29 7.67
N TYR A 36 -16.17 4.09 8.26
CA TYR A 36 -17.31 3.70 9.09
C TYR A 36 -17.23 4.18 10.55
N GLY A 37 -16.20 4.97 10.87
CA GLY A 37 -16.06 5.57 12.20
C GLY A 37 -15.29 4.72 13.20
N HIS A 38 -14.65 3.64 12.78
CA HIS A 38 -13.78 2.83 13.62
C HIS A 38 -12.38 3.45 13.71
N GLU A 39 -11.70 3.25 14.82
CA GLU A 39 -10.30 3.57 14.98
C GLU A 39 -9.46 2.44 14.37
N ALA A 40 -9.08 2.62 13.11
CA ALA A 40 -8.36 1.61 12.34
C ALA A 40 -6.86 1.89 12.32
N TYR A 41 -6.07 0.92 12.73
CA TYR A 41 -4.60 0.93 12.66
C TYR A 41 -4.12 0.06 11.51
N PHE A 42 -3.12 0.54 10.80
CA PHE A 42 -2.48 -0.25 9.74
C PHE A 42 -1.05 -0.62 10.15
N VAL A 43 -0.80 -1.92 10.24
CA VAL A 43 0.50 -2.47 10.65
C VAL A 43 1.23 -2.96 9.41
N THR A 44 2.39 -2.41 9.15
CA THR A 44 3.24 -2.80 8.01
C THR A 44 4.66 -2.28 8.22
N LYS A 45 5.55 -2.59 7.28
CA LYS A 45 6.89 -2.01 7.23
C LYS A 45 7.09 -1.28 5.90
N LEU A 46 7.53 -0.03 5.98
CA LEU A 46 7.74 0.85 4.85
C LEU A 46 9.14 1.45 4.88
N PRO A 47 9.76 1.72 3.72
CA PRO A 47 11.08 2.38 3.69
C PRO A 47 11.03 3.78 4.29
N LYS A 48 12.18 4.26 4.74
CA LYS A 48 12.31 5.57 5.41
C LYS A 48 12.25 6.75 4.44
N HIS A 49 12.54 6.53 3.16
CA HIS A 49 12.56 7.59 2.15
C HIS A 49 11.14 8.11 1.80
N GLU A 50 11.08 9.09 0.93
CA GLU A 50 9.87 9.87 0.61
C GLU A 50 8.74 9.03 0.00
N ILE A 51 9.05 7.96 -0.74
CA ILE A 51 8.02 7.06 -1.28
C ILE A 51 7.31 6.32 -0.13
N GLY A 52 8.06 5.85 0.87
CA GLY A 52 7.48 5.29 2.09
C GLY A 52 6.64 6.31 2.86
N GLN A 53 7.12 7.54 2.97
CA GLN A 53 6.37 8.62 3.62
C GLN A 53 5.08 8.97 2.85
N SER A 54 5.12 8.96 1.53
CA SER A 54 3.95 9.18 0.70
C SER A 54 2.87 8.11 0.94
N ALA A 55 3.27 6.85 1.13
CA ALA A 55 2.34 5.78 1.49
C ALA A 55 1.70 6.02 2.86
N VAL A 56 2.47 6.47 3.86
CA VAL A 56 1.94 6.85 5.19
C VAL A 56 0.93 7.99 5.07
N ASN A 57 1.27 9.03 4.30
CA ASN A 57 0.40 10.18 4.10
C ASN A 57 -0.92 9.79 3.41
N ALA A 58 -0.87 8.87 2.46
CA ALA A 58 -2.06 8.36 1.79
C ALA A 58 -3.03 7.66 2.76
N LEU A 59 -2.51 6.88 3.70
CA LEU A 59 -3.33 6.24 4.75
C LEU A 59 -3.92 7.29 5.70
N ARG A 60 -3.12 8.25 6.15
CA ARG A 60 -3.54 9.33 7.05
C ARG A 60 -4.63 10.21 6.43
N LYS A 61 -4.59 10.43 5.13
CA LYS A 61 -5.59 11.18 4.38
C LYS A 61 -7.00 10.62 4.58
N TYR A 62 -7.12 9.31 4.77
CA TYR A 62 -8.39 8.62 4.99
C TYR A 62 -8.67 8.30 6.47
N GLY A 63 -7.89 8.86 7.38
CA GLY A 63 -8.13 8.71 8.82
C GLY A 63 -7.58 7.40 9.42
N VAL A 64 -6.79 6.63 8.67
CA VAL A 64 -6.14 5.43 9.18
C VAL A 64 -4.97 5.82 10.08
N ARG A 65 -4.89 5.19 11.26
CA ARG A 65 -3.79 5.38 12.20
C ARG A 65 -2.55 4.64 11.72
N THR A 66 -1.42 5.32 11.79
CA THR A 66 -0.15 4.83 11.25
C THR A 66 0.94 4.69 12.31
N ASP A 67 0.54 4.70 13.58
CA ASP A 67 1.46 4.70 14.73
C ASP A 67 2.32 3.44 14.80
N TYR A 68 1.82 2.32 14.27
CA TYR A 68 2.49 1.01 14.31
C TYR A 68 3.13 0.62 12.98
N ILE A 69 3.34 1.58 12.08
CA ILE A 69 4.09 1.32 10.86
C ILE A 69 5.59 1.35 11.15
N ALA A 70 6.25 0.21 11.01
CA ALA A 70 7.69 0.12 11.11
C ALA A 70 8.36 0.77 9.89
N ARG A 71 9.50 1.43 10.10
CA ARG A 71 10.23 2.13 9.03
C ARG A 71 11.60 1.50 8.85
N GLY A 72 11.87 1.00 7.68
CA GLY A 72 13.13 0.35 7.30
C GLY A 72 13.02 -0.37 5.97
N GLY A 73 14.11 -1.03 5.55
CA GLY A 73 14.18 -1.63 4.23
C GLY A 73 14.43 -0.60 3.12
N ASP A 74 14.63 -1.09 1.91
CA ASP A 74 15.09 -0.27 0.79
C ASP A 74 13.97 0.17 -0.15
N ARG A 75 12.88 -0.59 -0.25
CA ARG A 75 11.83 -0.34 -1.24
C ARG A 75 10.43 -0.71 -0.75
N ILE A 76 9.43 -0.06 -1.34
CA ILE A 76 8.03 -0.46 -1.23
C ILE A 76 7.69 -1.47 -2.33
N GLY A 77 6.82 -2.43 -2.04
CA GLY A 77 6.31 -3.33 -3.07
C GLY A 77 5.39 -2.60 -4.04
N ILE A 78 5.59 -2.85 -5.33
CA ILE A 78 4.87 -2.21 -6.43
C ILE A 78 4.04 -3.25 -7.17
N TYR A 79 2.89 -2.82 -7.68
CA TYR A 79 2.24 -3.53 -8.77
C TYR A 79 1.81 -2.55 -9.85
N TYR A 80 1.98 -2.98 -11.08
CA TYR A 80 1.58 -2.24 -12.26
C TYR A 80 0.22 -2.73 -12.73
N LEU A 81 -0.67 -1.81 -13.04
CA LEU A 81 -2.02 -2.10 -13.53
C LEU A 81 -2.23 -1.48 -14.90
N GLU A 82 -2.55 -2.33 -15.87
CA GLU A 82 -3.11 -1.92 -17.15
C GLU A 82 -4.62 -2.15 -17.10
N THR A 83 -5.40 -1.09 -17.17
CA THR A 83 -6.86 -1.20 -17.14
C THR A 83 -7.38 -1.81 -18.44
N GLY A 84 -8.22 -2.80 -18.32
CA GLY A 84 -8.87 -3.43 -19.48
C GLY A 84 -9.84 -2.50 -20.19
N ALA A 85 -10.13 -2.81 -21.45
CA ALA A 85 -11.09 -2.08 -22.26
C ALA A 85 -11.92 -3.05 -23.11
N SER A 86 -13.24 -2.97 -23.03
CA SER A 86 -14.15 -3.86 -23.74
C SER A 86 -13.83 -5.34 -23.44
N MET A 87 -13.47 -6.13 -24.45
CA MET A 87 -13.12 -7.55 -24.30
C MET A 87 -11.67 -7.79 -23.85
N ARG A 88 -10.86 -6.76 -23.77
CA ARG A 88 -9.48 -6.86 -23.26
C ARG A 88 -9.48 -6.85 -21.74
N PRO A 89 -9.04 -7.92 -21.08
CA PRO A 89 -8.96 -7.95 -19.62
C PRO A 89 -7.88 -6.98 -19.09
N SER A 90 -8.02 -6.61 -17.83
CA SER A 90 -6.97 -5.90 -17.10
C SER A 90 -5.75 -6.79 -16.93
N LYS A 91 -4.58 -6.19 -16.89
CA LYS A 91 -3.31 -6.89 -16.69
C LYS A 91 -2.57 -6.32 -15.47
N VAL A 92 -2.08 -7.21 -14.63
CA VAL A 92 -1.31 -6.85 -13.45
C VAL A 92 0.08 -7.46 -13.52
N ILE A 93 1.08 -6.66 -13.20
CA ILE A 93 2.48 -7.11 -13.06
C ILE A 93 2.92 -6.75 -11.64
N TYR A 94 3.40 -7.75 -10.89
CA TYR A 94 3.93 -7.56 -9.55
C TYR A 94 5.44 -7.35 -9.56
N ASP A 95 5.89 -6.33 -8.84
CA ASP A 95 7.29 -6.03 -8.57
C ASP A 95 7.45 -5.75 -7.07
N ARG A 96 7.49 -6.82 -6.28
CA ARG A 96 7.48 -6.74 -4.81
C ARG A 96 8.53 -7.59 -4.11
N ALA A 97 9.44 -8.21 -4.82
CA ALA A 97 10.56 -8.92 -4.23
C ALA A 97 11.44 -7.96 -3.44
N ASN A 98 11.94 -8.41 -2.29
CA ASN A 98 12.80 -7.64 -1.39
C ASN A 98 12.19 -6.28 -0.95
N SER A 99 10.87 -6.19 -0.92
CA SER A 99 10.20 -5.02 -0.35
C SER A 99 10.35 -5.00 1.17
N ALA A 100 10.25 -3.82 1.78
CA ALA A 100 10.40 -3.66 3.23
C ALA A 100 9.49 -4.63 4.02
N ILE A 101 8.25 -4.80 3.59
CA ILE A 101 7.32 -5.73 4.25
C ILE A 101 7.68 -7.20 4.00
N SER A 102 8.23 -7.55 2.84
CA SER A 102 8.64 -8.94 2.56
C SER A 102 9.88 -9.36 3.36
N GLU A 103 10.66 -8.41 3.81
CA GLU A 103 11.85 -8.60 4.64
C GLU A 103 11.57 -8.30 6.12
N ALA A 104 10.33 -8.04 6.49
CA ALA A 104 9.97 -7.76 7.87
C ALA A 104 10.07 -9.01 8.75
N GLU A 105 10.56 -8.81 9.95
CA GLU A 105 10.67 -9.85 10.97
C GLU A 105 9.72 -9.55 12.13
N PRO A 106 9.32 -10.55 12.92
CA PRO A 106 8.44 -10.33 14.08
C PRO A 106 8.97 -9.29 15.06
N CYS A 107 10.30 -9.17 15.20
CA CYS A 107 10.92 -8.18 16.08
C CYS A 107 10.77 -6.72 15.58
N ASP A 108 10.36 -6.50 14.34
CA ASP A 108 10.06 -5.16 13.82
C ASP A 108 8.78 -4.57 14.43
N PHE A 109 7.96 -5.39 15.08
CA PHE A 109 6.64 -5.01 15.61
C PHE A 109 6.51 -5.36 17.09
N ASP A 110 5.98 -4.42 17.87
CA ASP A 110 5.57 -4.66 19.24
C ASP A 110 4.10 -5.14 19.24
N PHE A 111 3.92 -6.44 19.04
CA PHE A 111 2.58 -7.03 18.96
C PHE A 111 1.79 -6.90 20.24
N ASP A 112 2.44 -6.90 21.40
CA ASP A 112 1.75 -6.72 22.68
C ASP A 112 1.10 -5.34 22.77
N ALA A 113 1.87 -4.29 22.41
CA ALA A 113 1.33 -2.93 22.35
C ALA A 113 0.28 -2.74 21.25
N ILE A 114 0.45 -3.39 20.09
CA ILE A 114 -0.49 -3.31 18.96
C ILE A 114 -1.83 -3.94 19.32
N MET A 115 -1.82 -5.06 20.03
CA MET A 115 -3.02 -5.83 20.35
C MET A 115 -3.69 -5.37 21.66
N GLU A 116 -3.05 -4.51 22.44
CA GLU A 116 -3.63 -3.99 23.67
C GLU A 116 -4.88 -3.16 23.37
N GLY A 117 -6.04 -3.64 23.83
CA GLY A 117 -7.32 -2.97 23.61
C GLY A 117 -7.87 -3.08 22.18
N ALA A 118 -7.33 -3.97 21.36
CA ALA A 118 -7.90 -4.27 20.05
C ALA A 118 -9.07 -5.23 20.16
N ASP A 119 -10.09 -4.98 19.34
CA ASP A 119 -11.30 -5.83 19.22
C ASP A 119 -11.10 -6.96 18.19
#